data_577762651df5b773ee10824c9438f73d
#
_entry.id   577762651df5b773ee10824c9438f73d
#
_cell.length_a   1.000
_cell.length_b   1.000
_cell.length_c   1.000
_cell.angle_alpha   90.00
_cell.angle_beta   90.00
_cell.angle_gamma   90.00
#
_symmetry.space_group_name_H-M   'P 1'
#
loop_
_entity.id
_entity.type
_entity.pdbx_description
1 polymer ?
#
loop_
_entity_poly.entity_id
_entity_poly.type
_entity_poly.pdbx_seq_one_letter_code
_entity_poly.pdbx_strand_id
1 'polypeptide(L)'
;MANSLDGFLAALGDEVENSYEETFDLFTNATPLPSLGMVDPNATSIELTIAGRDFTVTQSPGLLHSKQKLGTTGAAVWQTSVKIAEWLASPKNVLFERGILDSSSTVLELGSGTSGIIASTLALLVGRVVATDQQHLLKNLRANLDANASPIVKSNGRKAGKVAQDSSHPVTTLALDWEEDDIPKHLASHGLGSGVDLVLACDCVYNYALIEPFVQACADTCSLRNRKTDESASHGEPCTTICLVAQQLRSSDVFEQWLEAFIRKFRVWRVPDEMLTPSLKEGGRFVVHAGILY
;
A
#
# COMPACT_ATOMS: atom_id res chain seq x y z
N MET A 1 8.96 -27.61 7.30
CA MET A 1 8.59 -26.29 7.84
C MET A 1 7.31 -25.92 7.13
N ALA A 2 6.28 -25.41 7.82
CA ALA A 2 5.10 -24.91 7.14
C ALA A 2 5.55 -23.83 6.15
N ASN A 3 4.96 -23.79 4.96
CA ASN A 3 5.14 -22.72 3.98
C ASN A 3 4.96 -21.38 4.68
N SER A 4 5.76 -20.37 4.36
CA SER A 4 5.68 -19.03 4.96
C SER A 4 4.26 -18.45 4.84
N LEU A 5 3.60 -18.70 3.71
CA LEU A 5 2.22 -18.29 3.47
C LEU A 5 1.22 -18.97 4.42
N ASP A 6 1.27 -20.30 4.56
CA ASP A 6 0.37 -21.03 5.46
C ASP A 6 0.55 -20.59 6.91
N GLY A 7 1.80 -20.36 7.33
CA GLY A 7 2.12 -19.83 8.65
C GLY A 7 1.63 -18.40 8.88
N PHE A 8 1.62 -17.58 7.84
CA PHE A 8 1.05 -16.22 7.87
C PHE A 8 -0.48 -16.28 7.98
N LEU A 9 -1.16 -17.03 7.12
CA LEU A 9 -2.62 -17.15 7.13
C LEU A 9 -3.14 -17.74 8.44
N ALA A 10 -2.49 -18.78 8.95
CA ALA A 10 -2.84 -19.37 10.24
C ALA A 10 -2.70 -18.38 11.41
N ALA A 11 -1.78 -17.40 11.29
CA ALA A 11 -1.63 -16.35 12.28
C ALA A 11 -2.71 -15.27 12.19
N LEU A 12 -3.30 -15.04 11.01
CA LEU A 12 -4.42 -14.10 10.82
C LEU A 12 -5.75 -14.63 11.40
N GLY A 13 -5.90 -15.96 11.57
CA GLY A 13 -7.11 -16.58 12.08
C GLY A 13 -8.12 -16.91 10.99
N ASP A 14 -9.41 -16.68 11.28
CA ASP A 14 -10.50 -17.06 10.38
C ASP A 14 -10.61 -16.16 9.15
N GLU A 15 -11.05 -16.74 8.05
CA GLU A 15 -11.32 -16.02 6.79
C GLU A 15 -12.60 -15.20 6.92
N VAL A 16 -12.58 -13.99 6.37
CA VAL A 16 -13.74 -13.09 6.32
C VAL A 16 -14.58 -13.50 5.09
N GLU A 17 -15.69 -14.21 5.35
CA GLU A 17 -16.58 -14.71 4.31
C GLU A 17 -17.83 -13.83 4.10
N ASN A 18 -18.16 -12.96 5.06
CA ASN A 18 -19.39 -12.17 5.08
C ASN A 18 -19.08 -10.67 5.30
N SER A 19 -19.30 -9.87 4.27
CA SER A 19 -19.03 -8.42 4.31
C SER A 19 -19.92 -7.69 5.32
N TYR A 20 -21.18 -8.10 5.46
CA TYR A 20 -22.11 -7.47 6.40
C TYR A 20 -21.71 -7.74 7.88
N GLU A 21 -21.38 -8.98 8.21
CA GLU A 21 -20.97 -9.34 9.58
C GLU A 21 -19.67 -8.64 9.98
N GLU A 22 -18.69 -8.63 9.09
CA GLU A 22 -17.42 -7.93 9.32
C GLU A 22 -17.63 -6.42 9.48
N THR A 23 -18.45 -5.80 8.61
CA THR A 23 -18.80 -4.38 8.70
C THR A 23 -19.51 -4.07 10.00
N PHE A 24 -20.49 -4.88 10.38
CA PHE A 24 -21.25 -4.69 11.62
C PHE A 24 -20.34 -4.75 12.85
N ASP A 25 -19.46 -5.75 12.92
CA ASP A 25 -18.50 -5.90 14.04
C ASP A 25 -17.58 -4.67 14.14
N LEU A 26 -16.95 -4.27 13.03
CA LEU A 26 -16.02 -3.15 13.01
C LEU A 26 -16.68 -1.82 13.38
N PHE A 27 -17.82 -1.48 12.76
CA PHE A 27 -18.47 -0.19 12.97
C PHE A 27 -19.21 -0.07 14.29
N THR A 28 -19.65 -1.19 14.90
CA THR A 28 -20.25 -1.19 16.24
C THR A 28 -19.22 -0.84 17.31
N ASN A 29 -17.96 -1.27 17.11
CA ASN A 29 -16.87 -1.07 18.07
C ASN A 29 -16.08 0.23 17.80
N ALA A 30 -16.22 0.84 16.61
CA ALA A 30 -15.49 2.05 16.25
C ALA A 30 -16.04 3.29 16.98
N THR A 31 -15.14 4.10 17.53
CA THR A 31 -15.53 5.41 18.08
C THR A 31 -15.76 6.43 16.98
N PRO A 32 -16.65 7.45 17.16
CA PRO A 32 -16.89 8.48 16.15
C PRO A 32 -15.61 9.18 15.70
N LEU A 33 -15.53 9.48 14.39
CA LEU A 33 -14.39 10.17 13.81
C LEU A 33 -14.42 11.66 14.14
N PRO A 34 -13.33 12.26 14.66
CA PRO A 34 -13.25 13.69 14.89
C PRO A 34 -12.98 14.48 13.59
N SER A 35 -12.49 13.83 12.54
CA SER A 35 -12.11 14.42 11.26
C SER A 35 -12.14 13.40 10.14
N LEU A 36 -11.95 13.86 8.88
CA LEU A 36 -11.87 12.98 7.71
C LEU A 36 -10.58 12.14 7.64
N GLY A 37 -9.66 12.29 8.59
CA GLY A 37 -8.44 11.46 8.65
C GLY A 37 -7.22 12.06 7.96
N MET A 38 -7.28 13.29 7.47
CA MET A 38 -6.09 14.03 7.06
C MET A 38 -5.28 14.46 8.29
N VAL A 39 -3.95 14.48 8.17
CA VAL A 39 -3.07 14.92 9.27
C VAL A 39 -3.28 16.42 9.53
N ASP A 40 -3.11 17.25 8.53
CA ASP A 40 -3.48 18.68 8.53
C ASP A 40 -3.80 19.11 7.09
N PRO A 41 -5.07 19.33 6.73
CA PRO A 41 -5.46 19.67 5.36
C PRO A 41 -5.03 21.09 4.93
N ASN A 42 -4.64 21.94 5.86
CA ASN A 42 -4.31 23.36 5.61
C ASN A 42 -2.80 23.60 5.52
N ALA A 43 -1.99 22.72 6.10
CA ALA A 43 -0.55 22.87 6.07
C ALA A 43 0.01 22.60 4.66
N THR A 44 1.00 23.39 4.26
CA THR A 44 1.77 23.15 3.02
C THR A 44 2.93 22.18 3.21
N SER A 45 3.32 21.96 4.47
CA SER A 45 4.36 21.00 4.85
C SER A 45 3.97 20.33 6.17
N ILE A 46 4.19 19.02 6.24
CA ILE A 46 3.96 18.19 7.41
C ILE A 46 5.29 17.60 7.84
N GLU A 47 5.62 17.73 9.12
CA GLU A 47 6.76 17.05 9.73
C GLU A 47 6.27 15.85 10.54
N LEU A 48 6.88 14.70 10.35
CA LEU A 48 6.51 13.43 10.96
C LEU A 48 7.77 12.67 11.38
N THR A 49 7.68 11.96 12.50
CA THR A 49 8.72 11.00 12.91
C THR A 49 8.14 9.59 12.88
N ILE A 50 8.69 8.71 12.05
CA ILE A 50 8.26 7.31 11.90
C ILE A 50 9.44 6.41 12.21
N ALA A 51 9.30 5.54 13.22
CA ALA A 51 10.36 4.61 13.66
C ALA A 51 11.71 5.31 13.93
N GLY A 52 11.68 6.53 14.48
CA GLY A 52 12.88 7.31 14.79
C GLY A 52 13.52 8.03 13.59
N ARG A 53 12.85 8.03 12.44
CA ARG A 53 13.27 8.77 11.25
C ARG A 53 12.33 9.94 11.00
N ASP A 54 12.88 11.11 10.76
CA ASP A 54 12.13 12.32 10.45
C ASP A 54 11.84 12.40 8.94
N PHE A 55 10.62 12.84 8.63
CA PHE A 55 10.12 13.08 7.30
C PHE A 55 9.55 14.48 7.21
N THR A 56 9.85 15.17 6.11
CA THR A 56 9.20 16.43 5.74
C THR A 56 8.41 16.21 4.45
N VAL A 57 7.10 16.32 4.52
CA VAL A 57 6.20 16.07 3.39
C VAL A 57 5.54 17.35 2.95
N THR A 58 5.80 17.77 1.72
CA THR A 58 5.10 18.88 1.09
C THR A 58 3.77 18.42 0.53
N GLN A 59 2.69 19.12 0.89
CA GLN A 59 1.35 18.89 0.34
C GLN A 59 0.83 20.12 -0.42
N SER A 60 -0.28 19.92 -1.12
CA SER A 60 -0.86 20.96 -1.97
C SER A 60 -2.31 21.27 -1.56
N PRO A 61 -2.54 22.08 -0.50
CA PRO A 61 -3.91 22.44 -0.08
C PRO A 61 -4.75 23.06 -1.21
N GLY A 62 -4.11 23.84 -2.09
CA GLY A 62 -4.79 24.42 -3.26
C GLY A 62 -5.30 23.38 -4.24
N LEU A 63 -4.60 22.25 -4.43
CA LEU A 63 -5.05 21.14 -5.24
C LEU A 63 -6.17 20.38 -4.52
N LEU A 64 -6.02 20.12 -3.23
CA LEU A 64 -7.03 19.45 -2.40
C LEU A 64 -8.39 20.15 -2.46
N HIS A 65 -8.41 21.48 -2.40
CA HIS A 65 -9.63 22.28 -2.44
C HIS A 65 -10.04 22.73 -3.87
N SER A 66 -9.36 22.25 -4.89
CA SER A 66 -9.69 22.59 -6.28
C SER A 66 -11.00 21.92 -6.72
N LYS A 67 -11.73 22.59 -7.63
CA LYS A 67 -12.93 22.04 -8.26
C LYS A 67 -12.60 21.18 -9.50
N GLN A 68 -11.40 20.66 -9.60
CA GLN A 68 -11.02 19.81 -10.73
C GLN A 68 -11.76 18.46 -10.66
N LYS A 69 -12.09 17.92 -11.84
CA LYS A 69 -12.73 16.59 -11.94
C LYS A 69 -11.80 15.43 -11.60
N LEU A 70 -10.50 15.68 -11.53
CA LEU A 70 -9.47 14.71 -11.18
C LEU A 70 -9.45 14.49 -9.66
N GLY A 71 -9.13 13.29 -9.21
CA GLY A 71 -9.00 12.96 -7.79
C GLY A 71 -8.00 13.87 -7.09
N THR A 72 -8.46 14.68 -6.15
CA THR A 72 -7.64 15.68 -5.43
C THR A 72 -7.22 15.22 -4.05
N THR A 73 -7.83 14.15 -3.54
CA THR A 73 -7.60 13.61 -2.19
C THR A 73 -6.16 13.13 -1.97
N GLY A 74 -5.50 12.62 -3.01
CA GLY A 74 -4.08 12.26 -2.97
C GLY A 74 -3.11 13.41 -2.72
N ALA A 75 -3.57 14.68 -2.74
CA ALA A 75 -2.75 15.87 -2.48
C ALA A 75 -2.46 16.13 -0.99
N ALA A 76 -3.07 15.38 -0.08
CA ALA A 76 -2.92 15.48 1.37
C ALA A 76 -2.24 14.24 1.98
N VAL A 77 -1.70 14.42 3.20
CA VAL A 77 -1.17 13.31 4.02
C VAL A 77 -2.31 12.73 4.86
N TRP A 78 -2.52 11.42 4.74
CA TRP A 78 -3.56 10.69 5.46
C TRP A 78 -2.99 9.97 6.68
N GLN A 79 -3.74 9.96 7.78
CA GLN A 79 -3.33 9.30 9.03
C GLN A 79 -3.11 7.79 8.84
N THR A 80 -3.91 7.15 7.99
CA THR A 80 -3.77 5.73 7.66
C THR A 80 -2.39 5.43 7.10
N SER A 81 -1.90 6.25 6.15
CA SER A 81 -0.56 6.06 5.56
C SER A 81 0.55 6.22 6.59
N VAL A 82 0.44 7.17 7.52
CA VAL A 82 1.41 7.35 8.61
C VAL A 82 1.42 6.14 9.55
N LYS A 83 0.24 5.71 10.00
CA LYS A 83 0.09 4.57 10.93
C LYS A 83 0.53 3.24 10.28
N ILE A 84 0.25 3.04 9.01
CA ILE A 84 0.73 1.86 8.26
C ILE A 84 2.25 1.90 8.09
N ALA A 85 2.84 3.05 7.81
CA ALA A 85 4.29 3.18 7.75
C ALA A 85 4.96 2.84 9.11
N GLU A 86 4.38 3.30 10.23
CA GLU A 86 4.82 2.91 11.58
C GLU A 86 4.71 1.40 11.80
N TRP A 87 3.61 0.78 11.39
CA TRP A 87 3.39 -0.66 11.51
C TRP A 87 4.37 -1.46 10.66
N LEU A 88 4.58 -1.07 9.40
CA LEU A 88 5.54 -1.72 8.51
C LEU A 88 6.99 -1.62 9.03
N ALA A 89 7.35 -0.50 9.66
CA ALA A 89 8.66 -0.31 10.27
C ALA A 89 8.81 -0.99 11.64
N SER A 90 7.76 -1.57 12.20
CA SER A 90 7.83 -2.27 13.48
C SER A 90 8.71 -3.52 13.37
N PRO A 91 9.66 -3.72 14.31
CA PRO A 91 10.53 -4.90 14.32
C PRO A 91 9.77 -6.23 14.42
N LYS A 92 8.51 -6.19 14.88
CA LYS A 92 7.62 -7.36 15.04
C LYS A 92 6.50 -7.35 13.99
N ASN A 93 6.73 -6.76 12.83
CA ASN A 93 5.73 -6.79 11.77
C ASN A 93 5.59 -8.20 11.23
N VAL A 94 4.34 -8.70 11.22
CA VAL A 94 4.00 -10.08 10.85
C VAL A 94 4.43 -10.46 9.43
N LEU A 95 4.47 -9.52 8.48
CA LEU A 95 4.89 -9.78 7.10
C LEU A 95 6.37 -10.18 7.05
N PHE A 96 7.22 -9.54 7.86
CA PHE A 96 8.66 -9.86 7.95
C PHE A 96 8.93 -11.05 8.85
N GLU A 97 8.25 -11.14 10.00
CA GLU A 97 8.41 -12.28 10.94
C GLU A 97 8.01 -13.62 10.31
N ARG A 98 7.02 -13.62 9.42
CA ARG A 98 6.55 -14.82 8.72
C ARG A 98 7.22 -15.05 7.37
N GLY A 99 8.16 -14.18 6.97
CA GLY A 99 8.90 -14.33 5.72
C GLY A 99 8.06 -14.09 4.46
N ILE A 100 6.99 -13.29 4.58
CA ILE A 100 6.22 -12.81 3.42
C ILE A 100 7.01 -11.72 2.68
N LEU A 101 7.67 -10.86 3.45
CA LEU A 101 8.56 -9.83 2.93
C LEU A 101 9.98 -10.01 3.48
N ASP A 102 10.94 -9.70 2.63
CA ASP A 102 12.37 -9.64 2.96
C ASP A 102 13.09 -8.56 2.13
N SER A 103 14.40 -8.48 2.27
CA SER A 103 15.24 -7.51 1.56
C SER A 103 15.31 -7.72 0.03
N SER A 104 14.76 -8.79 -0.51
CA SER A 104 14.67 -9.06 -1.95
C SER A 104 13.29 -8.79 -2.53
N SER A 105 12.29 -8.60 -1.67
CA SER A 105 10.89 -8.46 -2.05
C SER A 105 10.62 -7.20 -2.87
N THR A 106 9.63 -7.29 -3.76
CA THR A 106 9.08 -6.17 -4.53
C THR A 106 7.69 -5.84 -4.03
N VAL A 107 7.46 -4.58 -3.66
CA VAL A 107 6.15 -4.07 -3.21
C VAL A 107 5.62 -3.05 -4.21
N LEU A 108 4.34 -3.16 -4.55
CA LEU A 108 3.63 -2.16 -5.33
C LEU A 108 2.56 -1.49 -4.46
N GLU A 109 2.63 -0.17 -4.34
CA GLU A 109 1.65 0.65 -3.63
C GLU A 109 0.67 1.25 -4.63
N LEU A 110 -0.62 0.95 -4.47
CA LEU A 110 -1.72 1.55 -5.22
C LEU A 110 -2.23 2.79 -4.47
N GLY A 111 -2.33 3.93 -5.16
CA GLY A 111 -2.85 5.16 -4.57
C GLY A 111 -1.91 5.78 -3.52
N SER A 112 -0.62 5.89 -3.81
CA SER A 112 0.39 6.43 -2.88
C SER A 112 0.16 7.90 -2.49
N GLY A 113 -0.67 8.61 -3.21
CA GLY A 113 -0.84 10.06 -3.07
C GLY A 113 0.46 10.81 -3.35
N THR A 114 0.57 12.00 -2.80
CA THR A 114 1.79 12.81 -2.92
C THR A 114 2.79 12.58 -1.78
N SER A 115 2.42 11.86 -0.72
CA SER A 115 3.25 11.76 0.49
C SER A 115 4.50 10.90 0.32
N GLY A 116 4.38 9.75 -0.30
CA GLY A 116 5.46 8.78 -0.44
C GLY A 116 6.01 8.22 0.87
N ILE A 117 5.30 8.41 1.99
CA ILE A 117 5.76 7.99 3.34
C ILE A 117 5.93 6.48 3.42
N ILE A 118 4.94 5.72 2.93
CA ILE A 118 4.98 4.26 2.94
C ILE A 118 6.13 3.76 2.08
N ALA A 119 6.23 4.26 0.85
CA ALA A 119 7.30 3.89 -0.07
C ALA A 119 8.70 4.22 0.49
N SER A 120 8.87 5.40 1.10
CA SER A 120 10.12 5.81 1.75
C SER A 120 10.48 4.95 2.97
N THR A 121 9.47 4.45 3.68
CA THR A 121 9.68 3.55 4.83
C THR A 121 10.06 2.15 4.36
N LEU A 122 9.33 1.59 3.41
CA LEU A 122 9.59 0.26 2.83
C LEU A 122 10.92 0.18 2.09
N ALA A 123 11.38 1.28 1.49
CA ALA A 123 12.66 1.35 0.79
C ALA A 123 13.88 0.92 1.62
N LEU A 124 13.76 0.93 2.95
CA LEU A 124 14.80 0.48 3.87
C LEU A 124 14.68 -1.00 4.24
N LEU A 125 13.58 -1.65 3.88
CA LEU A 125 13.21 -2.97 4.38
C LEU A 125 13.12 -4.01 3.25
N VAL A 126 12.83 -3.57 2.02
CA VAL A 126 12.61 -4.44 0.86
C VAL A 126 13.51 -4.04 -0.31
N GLY A 127 13.63 -4.92 -1.31
CA GLY A 127 14.52 -4.73 -2.47
C GLY A 127 14.01 -3.67 -3.45
N ARG A 128 12.69 -3.58 -3.64
CA ARG A 128 12.08 -2.64 -4.59
C ARG A 128 10.70 -2.18 -4.12
N VAL A 129 10.42 -0.89 -4.25
CA VAL A 129 9.07 -0.33 -4.06
C VAL A 129 8.66 0.41 -5.32
N VAL A 130 7.43 0.16 -5.79
CA VAL A 130 6.81 0.90 -6.90
C VAL A 130 5.61 1.64 -6.35
N ALA A 131 5.72 2.96 -6.21
CA ALA A 131 4.67 3.83 -5.74
C ALA A 131 3.85 4.32 -6.94
N THR A 132 2.54 4.02 -6.96
CA THR A 132 1.67 4.37 -8.09
C THR A 132 0.56 5.31 -7.69
N ASP A 133 0.21 6.20 -8.61
CA ASP A 133 -0.95 7.09 -8.53
C ASP A 133 -1.25 7.70 -9.90
N GLN A 134 -2.31 8.50 -10.00
CA GLN A 134 -2.61 9.24 -11.22
C GLN A 134 -1.47 10.19 -11.61
N GLN A 135 -1.26 10.35 -12.92
CA GLN A 135 -0.12 11.09 -13.50
C GLN A 135 0.08 12.50 -12.90
N HIS A 136 -1.00 13.20 -12.56
CA HIS A 136 -0.93 14.59 -12.06
C HIS A 136 -0.35 14.70 -10.64
N LEU A 137 -0.36 13.63 -9.83
CA LEU A 137 0.20 13.58 -8.47
C LEU A 137 1.70 13.21 -8.45
N LEU A 138 2.20 12.54 -9.50
CA LEU A 138 3.54 11.97 -9.50
C LEU A 138 4.66 13.00 -9.35
N LYS A 139 4.47 14.22 -9.83
CA LYS A 139 5.49 15.28 -9.67
C LYS A 139 5.76 15.58 -8.21
N ASN A 140 4.69 15.72 -7.41
CA ASN A 140 4.80 16.01 -5.98
C ASN A 140 5.26 14.78 -5.21
N LEU A 141 4.77 13.58 -5.58
CA LEU A 141 5.23 12.32 -5.00
C LEU A 141 6.75 12.17 -5.17
N ARG A 142 7.29 12.36 -6.37
CA ARG A 142 8.75 12.31 -6.61
C ARG A 142 9.51 13.31 -5.77
N ALA A 143 9.04 14.56 -5.72
CA ALA A 143 9.68 15.60 -4.92
C ALA A 143 9.75 15.23 -3.42
N ASN A 144 8.70 14.64 -2.88
CA ASN A 144 8.68 14.18 -1.49
C ASN A 144 9.57 12.94 -1.27
N LEU A 145 9.60 12.01 -2.20
CA LEU A 145 10.51 10.86 -2.14
C LEU A 145 11.97 11.31 -2.16
N ASP A 146 12.32 12.23 -3.06
CA ASP A 146 13.69 12.77 -3.19
C ASP A 146 14.09 13.54 -1.92
N ALA A 147 13.20 14.35 -1.35
CA ALA A 147 13.43 15.12 -0.12
C ALA A 147 13.66 14.22 1.11
N ASN A 148 13.04 13.05 1.14
CA ASN A 148 13.12 12.08 2.23
C ASN A 148 14.02 10.88 1.91
N ALA A 149 14.75 10.90 0.80
CA ALA A 149 15.69 9.84 0.49
C ALA A 149 16.80 9.78 1.54
N SER A 150 17.07 8.58 2.08
CA SER A 150 18.23 8.41 2.97
C SER A 150 19.51 8.74 2.20
N PRO A 151 20.45 9.48 2.79
CA PRO A 151 21.74 9.70 2.14
C PRO A 151 22.37 8.35 1.87
N ILE A 152 22.58 8.02 0.60
CA ILE A 152 23.34 6.83 0.20
C ILE A 152 24.73 7.00 0.83
N VAL A 153 25.11 6.10 1.73
CA VAL A 153 26.49 6.05 2.24
C VAL A 153 27.36 5.74 1.02
N LYS A 154 27.94 6.79 0.43
CA LYS A 154 28.92 6.66 -0.64
C LYS A 154 30.10 5.90 -0.05
N SER A 155 30.22 4.62 -0.37
CA SER A 155 31.45 3.87 -0.11
C SER A 155 32.59 4.61 -0.82
N ASN A 156 33.58 5.04 -0.06
CA ASN A 156 34.72 5.79 -0.51
C ASN A 156 35.41 5.13 -1.72
N GLY A 157 35.52 5.88 -2.81
CA GLY A 157 36.56 5.75 -3.78
C GLY A 157 36.22 5.23 -5.15
N ARG A 158 35.58 6.07 -5.99
CA ARG A 158 35.92 6.15 -7.42
C ARG A 158 35.38 7.47 -8.02
N LYS A 159 36.23 8.15 -8.81
CA LYS A 159 35.94 9.44 -9.48
C LYS A 159 34.70 9.32 -10.35
N ALA A 160 33.80 10.30 -10.21
CA ALA A 160 32.58 10.44 -11.01
C ALA A 160 32.90 10.65 -12.49
N GLY A 161 32.70 9.62 -13.29
CA GLY A 161 32.47 9.74 -14.72
C GLY A 161 30.96 9.98 -14.94
N LYS A 162 30.60 10.90 -15.86
CA LYS A 162 29.23 11.07 -16.35
C LYS A 162 28.74 9.74 -16.92
N VAL A 163 27.90 9.02 -16.20
CA VAL A 163 27.20 7.85 -16.72
C VAL A 163 25.80 7.83 -16.12
N ALA A 164 24.84 7.75 -17.03
CA ALA A 164 23.49 7.17 -16.94
C ALA A 164 22.75 7.32 -15.60
N GLN A 165 21.49 7.74 -15.71
CA GLN A 165 20.43 7.46 -14.75
C GLN A 165 20.53 6.00 -14.31
N ASP A 166 21.31 5.73 -13.28
CA ASP A 166 21.44 4.40 -12.72
C ASP A 166 20.45 4.27 -11.54
N SER A 167 19.58 3.33 -11.71
CA SER A 167 18.53 2.79 -10.90
C SER A 167 19.00 2.24 -9.54
N SER A 168 19.61 3.07 -8.71
CA SER A 168 19.99 2.66 -7.35
C SER A 168 19.02 3.16 -6.26
N HIS A 169 17.93 3.84 -6.63
CA HIS A 169 16.86 4.13 -5.69
C HIS A 169 15.93 2.93 -5.58
N PRO A 170 15.71 2.37 -4.37
CA PRO A 170 14.80 1.25 -4.18
C PRO A 170 13.33 1.64 -4.45
N VAL A 171 13.04 2.95 -4.59
CA VAL A 171 11.69 3.45 -4.89
C VAL A 171 11.63 3.98 -6.32
N THR A 172 10.65 3.49 -7.08
CA THR A 172 10.28 4.03 -8.39
C THR A 172 8.82 4.51 -8.35
N THR A 173 8.49 5.53 -9.15
CA THR A 173 7.11 6.00 -9.28
C THR A 173 6.57 5.67 -10.65
N LEU A 174 5.31 5.23 -10.72
CA LEU A 174 4.65 4.87 -11.95
C LEU A 174 3.24 5.48 -11.99
N ALA A 175 2.88 6.12 -13.11
CA ALA A 175 1.50 6.53 -13.33
C ALA A 175 0.63 5.30 -13.52
N LEU A 176 -0.48 5.24 -12.81
CA LEU A 176 -1.44 4.14 -12.94
C LEU A 176 -2.84 4.68 -12.69
N ASP A 177 -3.70 4.56 -13.69
CA ASP A 177 -5.12 4.89 -13.59
C ASP A 177 -5.94 3.60 -13.59
N TRP A 178 -6.67 3.35 -12.52
CA TRP A 178 -7.41 2.09 -12.35
C TRP A 178 -8.61 1.96 -13.29
N GLU A 179 -9.10 3.08 -13.81
CA GLU A 179 -10.27 3.13 -14.71
C GLU A 179 -9.88 3.05 -16.19
N GLU A 180 -8.67 3.50 -16.55
CA GLU A 180 -8.26 3.69 -17.95
C GLU A 180 -7.17 2.72 -18.40
N ASP A 181 -6.29 2.25 -17.48
CA ASP A 181 -5.12 1.47 -17.86
C ASP A 181 -5.43 -0.04 -17.95
N ASP A 182 -4.87 -0.70 -18.97
CA ASP A 182 -4.69 -2.16 -19.00
C ASP A 182 -3.54 -2.52 -18.03
N ILE A 183 -3.89 -2.75 -16.75
CA ILE A 183 -2.93 -2.88 -15.66
C ILE A 183 -1.88 -3.97 -15.90
N PRO A 184 -2.22 -5.22 -16.30
CA PRO A 184 -1.23 -6.24 -16.56
C PRO A 184 -0.22 -5.84 -17.64
N LYS A 185 -0.71 -5.27 -18.75
CA LYS A 185 0.14 -4.82 -19.85
C LYS A 185 1.00 -3.62 -19.45
N HIS A 186 0.40 -2.68 -18.72
CA HIS A 186 1.09 -1.49 -18.24
C HIS A 186 2.23 -1.87 -17.28
N LEU A 187 1.97 -2.70 -16.28
CA LEU A 187 2.96 -3.17 -15.32
C LEU A 187 4.06 -4.02 -15.99
N ALA A 188 3.69 -4.89 -16.94
CA ALA A 188 4.66 -5.69 -17.69
C ALA A 188 5.64 -4.81 -18.48
N SER A 189 5.15 -3.72 -19.11
CA SER A 189 5.99 -2.77 -19.86
C SER A 189 6.98 -2.00 -18.98
N HIS A 190 6.75 -1.97 -17.65
CA HIS A 190 7.61 -1.33 -16.65
C HIS A 190 8.43 -2.33 -15.82
N GLY A 191 8.62 -3.55 -16.34
CA GLY A 191 9.45 -4.58 -15.72
C GLY A 191 8.82 -5.25 -14.49
N LEU A 192 7.49 -5.24 -14.39
CA LEU A 192 6.70 -5.89 -13.33
C LEU A 192 5.89 -7.08 -13.85
N GLY A 193 6.15 -7.55 -15.07
CA GLY A 193 5.44 -8.68 -15.69
C GLY A 193 5.60 -10.01 -14.95
N SER A 194 6.49 -10.10 -13.97
CA SER A 194 6.61 -11.26 -13.07
C SER A 194 5.77 -11.15 -11.81
N GLY A 195 4.99 -10.09 -11.67
CA GLY A 195 4.24 -9.81 -10.44
C GLY A 195 5.12 -9.24 -9.32
N VAL A 196 4.51 -9.03 -8.18
CA VAL A 196 5.10 -8.46 -6.97
C VAL A 196 4.81 -9.36 -5.76
N ASP A 197 5.56 -9.19 -4.66
CA ASP A 197 5.34 -9.96 -3.43
C ASP A 197 4.14 -9.43 -2.64
N LEU A 198 3.98 -8.11 -2.63
CA LEU A 198 2.89 -7.42 -1.95
C LEU A 198 2.30 -6.33 -2.84
N VAL A 199 0.97 -6.29 -2.93
CA VAL A 199 0.18 -5.12 -3.33
C VAL A 199 -0.30 -4.46 -2.06
N LEU A 200 -0.03 -3.18 -1.89
CA LEU A 200 -0.45 -2.39 -0.72
C LEU A 200 -1.30 -1.21 -1.14
N ALA A 201 -2.41 -0.99 -0.45
CA ALA A 201 -3.27 0.17 -0.65
C ALA A 201 -3.74 0.74 0.69
N CYS A 202 -3.64 2.08 0.84
CA CYS A 202 -4.02 2.76 2.07
C CYS A 202 -5.02 3.86 1.79
N ASP A 203 -6.21 3.75 2.39
CA ASP A 203 -7.31 4.72 2.26
C ASP A 203 -7.78 4.97 0.81
N CYS A 204 -7.68 3.98 -0.05
CA CYS A 204 -8.04 4.10 -1.46
C CYS A 204 -9.54 4.01 -1.72
N VAL A 205 -10.32 3.52 -0.74
CA VAL A 205 -11.78 3.34 -0.87
C VAL A 205 -12.52 4.38 -0.05
N TYR A 206 -13.06 5.38 -0.72
CA TYR A 206 -13.81 6.47 -0.07
C TYR A 206 -15.08 6.88 -0.82
N ASN A 207 -15.36 6.31 -1.98
CA ASN A 207 -16.62 6.50 -2.72
C ASN A 207 -16.96 5.26 -3.56
N TYR A 208 -18.22 5.14 -3.93
CA TYR A 208 -18.74 3.97 -4.65
C TYR A 208 -18.14 3.78 -6.04
N ALA A 209 -17.84 4.86 -6.76
CA ALA A 209 -17.39 4.80 -8.14
C ALA A 209 -16.01 4.12 -8.26
N LEU A 210 -15.17 4.24 -7.22
CA LEU A 210 -13.82 3.69 -7.23
C LEU A 210 -13.75 2.22 -6.78
N ILE A 211 -14.83 1.64 -6.23
CA ILE A 211 -14.80 0.28 -5.65
C ILE A 211 -14.40 -0.76 -6.70
N GLU A 212 -15.17 -0.89 -7.77
CA GLU A 212 -14.91 -1.91 -8.79
C GLU A 212 -13.58 -1.69 -9.53
N PRO A 213 -13.22 -0.47 -9.99
CA PRO A 213 -11.90 -0.22 -10.60
C PRO A 213 -10.74 -0.56 -9.68
N PHE A 214 -10.83 -0.18 -8.40
CA PHE A 214 -9.79 -0.47 -7.41
C PHE A 214 -9.63 -1.98 -7.15
N VAL A 215 -10.73 -2.70 -6.91
CA VAL A 215 -10.69 -4.15 -6.68
C VAL A 215 -10.18 -4.88 -7.91
N GLN A 216 -10.56 -4.43 -9.12
CA GLN A 216 -10.04 -4.98 -10.36
C GLN A 216 -8.53 -4.73 -10.50
N ALA A 217 -8.06 -3.51 -10.18
CA ALA A 217 -6.63 -3.18 -10.19
C ALA A 217 -5.81 -4.07 -9.24
N CYS A 218 -6.33 -4.33 -8.04
CA CYS A 218 -5.74 -5.28 -7.11
C CYS A 218 -5.64 -6.69 -7.71
N ALA A 219 -6.74 -7.19 -8.28
CA ALA A 219 -6.82 -8.53 -8.86
C ALA A 219 -5.88 -8.67 -10.08
N ASP A 220 -5.87 -7.70 -10.98
CA ASP A 220 -5.02 -7.69 -12.16
C ASP A 220 -3.53 -7.68 -11.79
N THR A 221 -3.15 -6.90 -10.78
CA THR A 221 -1.78 -6.86 -10.29
C THR A 221 -1.37 -8.21 -9.66
N CYS A 222 -2.22 -8.79 -8.82
CA CYS A 222 -1.95 -10.09 -8.19
C CYS A 222 -1.89 -11.23 -9.22
N SER A 223 -2.70 -11.18 -10.27
CA SER A 223 -2.75 -12.21 -11.32
C SER A 223 -1.45 -12.37 -12.10
N LEU A 224 -0.60 -11.34 -12.14
CA LEU A 224 0.68 -11.39 -12.86
C LEU A 224 1.62 -12.48 -12.34
N ARG A 225 1.55 -12.79 -11.06
CA ARG A 225 2.37 -13.84 -10.45
C ARG A 225 1.81 -15.23 -10.68
N ASN A 226 0.49 -15.37 -10.63
CA ASN A 226 -0.21 -16.63 -10.84
C ASN A 226 -0.03 -17.17 -12.28
N ARG A 227 0.03 -16.29 -13.28
CA ARG A 227 0.22 -16.67 -14.70
C ARG A 227 1.54 -17.39 -14.98
N LYS A 228 2.59 -17.20 -14.17
CA LYS A 228 3.89 -17.86 -14.38
C LYS A 228 3.98 -19.27 -13.82
N THR A 229 3.16 -19.64 -12.84
CA THR A 229 3.13 -21.00 -12.31
C THR A 229 2.60 -21.99 -13.31
N ASP A 230 1.74 -21.56 -14.27
CA ASP A 230 1.20 -22.43 -15.32
C ASP A 230 2.20 -22.73 -16.46
N GLU A 231 3.16 -21.82 -16.71
CA GLU A 231 4.11 -21.94 -17.84
C GLU A 231 5.45 -22.59 -17.46
N SER A 232 5.80 -22.66 -16.19
CA SER A 232 7.10 -23.17 -15.72
C SER A 232 6.98 -24.16 -14.56
N ALA A 233 6.20 -25.22 -14.75
CA ALA A 233 6.06 -26.31 -13.76
C ALA A 233 7.36 -27.11 -13.60
N SER A 234 8.36 -26.53 -12.95
CA SER A 234 9.52 -27.23 -12.41
C SER A 234 9.73 -26.82 -10.96
N HIS A 235 9.16 -27.61 -10.05
CA HIS A 235 9.55 -27.77 -8.63
C HIS A 235 9.78 -26.49 -7.76
N GLY A 236 9.08 -25.37 -8.00
CA GLY A 236 9.02 -24.24 -7.09
C GLY A 236 7.63 -24.16 -6.45
N GLU A 237 7.56 -23.85 -5.15
CA GLU A 237 6.26 -23.53 -4.52
C GLU A 237 5.60 -22.36 -5.22
N PRO A 238 4.26 -22.36 -5.37
CA PRO A 238 3.54 -21.25 -5.99
C PRO A 238 3.78 -19.97 -5.18
N CYS A 239 4.41 -19.00 -5.82
CA CYS A 239 4.74 -17.74 -5.20
C CYS A 239 3.51 -16.81 -5.33
N THR A 240 2.71 -16.68 -4.28
CA THR A 240 1.45 -15.92 -4.25
C THR A 240 1.69 -14.48 -3.85
N THR A 241 1.07 -13.54 -4.56
CA THR A 241 1.03 -12.13 -4.16
C THR A 241 -0.01 -11.92 -3.07
N ILE A 242 0.35 -11.25 -1.98
CA ILE A 242 -0.60 -10.78 -0.97
C ILE A 242 -1.09 -9.40 -1.36
N CYS A 243 -2.40 -9.18 -1.28
CA CYS A 243 -3.02 -7.86 -1.40
C CYS A 243 -3.39 -7.34 -0.01
N LEU A 244 -2.74 -6.28 0.45
CA LEU A 244 -2.98 -5.67 1.76
C LEU A 244 -3.71 -4.35 1.59
N VAL A 245 -4.91 -4.24 2.15
CA VAL A 245 -5.73 -3.03 2.10
C VAL A 245 -5.95 -2.50 3.50
N ALA A 246 -5.47 -1.28 3.76
CA ALA A 246 -5.65 -0.60 5.03
C ALA A 246 -6.62 0.57 4.88
N GLN A 247 -7.55 0.70 5.79
CA GLN A 247 -8.60 1.72 5.72
C GLN A 247 -8.88 2.34 7.07
N GLN A 248 -9.25 3.60 7.04
CA GLN A 248 -9.95 4.24 8.16
C GLN A 248 -11.46 4.07 7.97
N LEU A 249 -12.15 3.57 8.99
CA LEU A 249 -13.59 3.35 8.97
C LEU A 249 -14.35 4.69 8.99
N ARG A 250 -14.95 5.07 7.85
CA ARG A 250 -15.68 6.35 7.69
C ARG A 250 -17.15 6.15 7.36
N SER A 251 -17.48 5.28 6.42
CA SER A 251 -18.84 4.99 5.95
C SER A 251 -19.00 3.48 5.88
N SER A 252 -19.93 2.94 6.68
CA SER A 252 -20.25 1.51 6.70
C SER A 252 -20.68 1.03 5.31
N ASP A 253 -21.53 1.78 4.62
CA ASP A 253 -22.08 1.37 3.34
C ASP A 253 -21.01 1.29 2.25
N VAL A 254 -20.06 2.24 2.19
CA VAL A 254 -18.94 2.21 1.24
C VAL A 254 -17.99 1.06 1.57
N PHE A 255 -17.71 0.86 2.86
CA PHE A 255 -16.84 -0.21 3.33
C PHE A 255 -17.44 -1.60 3.02
N GLU A 256 -18.72 -1.81 3.33
CA GLU A 256 -19.40 -3.08 3.07
C GLU A 256 -19.42 -3.42 1.58
N GLN A 257 -19.76 -2.46 0.71
CA GLN A 257 -19.75 -2.69 -0.74
C GLN A 257 -18.35 -2.97 -1.29
N TRP A 258 -17.32 -2.28 -0.77
CA TRP A 258 -15.95 -2.60 -1.13
C TRP A 258 -15.57 -4.02 -0.69
N LEU A 259 -15.88 -4.39 0.56
CA LEU A 259 -15.52 -5.70 1.09
C LEU A 259 -16.26 -6.82 0.34
N GLU A 260 -17.54 -6.62 0.01
CA GLU A 260 -18.30 -7.54 -0.84
C GLU A 260 -17.64 -7.73 -2.22
N ALA A 261 -17.24 -6.62 -2.89
CA ALA A 261 -16.53 -6.69 -4.16
C ALA A 261 -15.18 -7.40 -4.03
N PHE A 262 -14.46 -7.17 -2.92
CA PHE A 262 -13.16 -7.75 -2.65
C PHE A 262 -13.24 -9.26 -2.38
N ILE A 263 -14.19 -9.72 -1.55
CA ILE A 263 -14.44 -11.15 -1.26
C ILE A 263 -14.82 -11.93 -2.53
N ARG A 264 -15.49 -11.31 -3.51
CA ARG A 264 -15.79 -11.98 -4.80
C ARG A 264 -14.55 -12.36 -5.61
N LYS A 265 -13.41 -11.75 -5.35
CA LYS A 265 -12.15 -11.98 -6.08
C LYS A 265 -11.05 -12.58 -5.22
N PHE A 266 -11.08 -12.35 -3.91
CA PHE A 266 -10.03 -12.72 -2.97
C PHE A 266 -10.60 -13.54 -1.82
N ARG A 267 -9.83 -14.49 -1.34
CA ARG A 267 -9.94 -14.97 0.04
C ARG A 267 -9.40 -13.88 0.94
N VAL A 268 -10.13 -13.54 2.01
CA VAL A 268 -9.85 -12.33 2.80
C VAL A 268 -9.68 -12.67 4.27
N TRP A 269 -8.72 -12.06 4.92
CA TRP A 269 -8.48 -12.13 6.37
C TRP A 269 -8.33 -10.73 6.94
N ARG A 270 -8.86 -10.51 8.15
CA ARG A 270 -8.54 -9.32 8.93
C ARG A 270 -7.22 -9.53 9.68
N VAL A 271 -6.32 -8.56 9.64
CA VAL A 271 -5.11 -8.60 10.48
C VAL A 271 -5.54 -8.36 11.94
N PRO A 272 -5.27 -9.31 12.86
CA PRO A 272 -5.67 -9.19 14.25
C PRO A 272 -5.04 -7.99 14.98
N ASP A 273 -5.76 -7.41 15.93
CA ASP A 273 -5.29 -6.25 16.71
C ASP A 273 -3.96 -6.50 17.43
N GLU A 274 -3.69 -7.74 17.85
CA GLU A 274 -2.45 -8.13 18.51
C GLU A 274 -1.21 -7.94 17.60
N MET A 275 -1.42 -7.96 16.30
CA MET A 275 -0.38 -7.78 15.29
C MET A 275 -0.24 -6.33 14.80
N LEU A 276 -1.14 -5.45 15.26
CA LEU A 276 -1.14 -4.03 14.91
C LEU A 276 -0.42 -3.17 15.95
N THR A 277 0.12 -2.04 15.52
CA THR A 277 0.68 -1.03 16.44
C THR A 277 -0.43 -0.38 17.27
N PRO A 278 -0.11 0.17 18.45
CA PRO A 278 -1.10 0.90 19.27
C PRO A 278 -1.81 2.02 18.50
N SER A 279 -1.11 2.69 17.59
CA SER A 279 -1.66 3.77 16.77
C SER A 279 -2.73 3.30 15.80
N LEU A 280 -2.61 2.09 15.23
CA LEU A 280 -3.64 1.49 14.36
C LEU A 280 -4.86 1.00 15.13
N LYS A 281 -4.71 0.63 16.41
CA LYS A 281 -5.81 0.19 17.27
C LYS A 281 -6.63 1.34 17.87
N GLU A 282 -6.16 2.57 17.73
CA GLU A 282 -6.75 3.74 18.33
C GLU A 282 -8.24 3.92 17.96
N GLY A 283 -9.11 3.75 18.96
CA GLY A 283 -10.56 3.92 18.82
C GLY A 283 -11.24 2.91 17.91
N GLY A 284 -10.59 1.80 17.54
CA GLY A 284 -11.16 0.81 16.61
C GLY A 284 -11.47 1.37 15.22
N ARG A 285 -10.72 2.39 14.78
CA ARG A 285 -11.05 3.15 13.55
C ARG A 285 -10.28 2.73 12.32
N PHE A 286 -9.24 1.94 12.49
CA PHE A 286 -8.40 1.47 11.40
C PHE A 286 -8.49 -0.04 11.30
N VAL A 287 -8.54 -0.53 10.10
CA VAL A 287 -8.55 -1.96 9.80
C VAL A 287 -7.58 -2.27 8.69
N VAL A 288 -6.98 -3.44 8.76
CA VAL A 288 -6.10 -3.97 7.71
C VAL A 288 -6.62 -5.33 7.29
N HIS A 289 -6.93 -5.48 6.00
CA HIS A 289 -7.32 -6.75 5.40
C HIS A 289 -6.22 -7.27 4.48
N ALA A 290 -5.95 -8.56 4.57
CA ALA A 290 -5.08 -9.28 3.65
C ALA A 290 -5.94 -10.14 2.73
N GLY A 291 -5.67 -10.08 1.42
CA GLY A 291 -6.36 -10.85 0.40
C GLY A 291 -5.40 -11.71 -0.40
N ILE A 292 -5.85 -12.90 -0.77
CA ILE A 292 -5.20 -13.79 -1.74
C ILE A 292 -6.18 -14.02 -2.89
N LEU A 293 -5.74 -13.73 -4.11
CA LEU A 293 -6.55 -13.92 -5.32
C LEU A 293 -6.89 -15.41 -5.51
N TYR A 294 -8.16 -15.72 -5.84
CA TYR A 294 -8.64 -17.07 -6.12
C TYR A 294 -7.89 -17.73 -7.29
#